data_101db4f5f31553f2e2573d6fcdc7cbe7
#
_entry.id   101db4f5f31553f2e2573d6fcdc7cbe7
#
_cell.length_a   1.000
_cell.length_b   1.000
_cell.length_c   1.000
_cell.angle_alpha   90.00
_cell.angle_beta   90.00
_cell.angle_gamma   90.00
#
_symmetry.space_group_name_H-M   'P 1'
#
loop_
_entity.id
_entity.type
_entity.pdbx_description
1 polymer ?
#
loop_
_entity_poly.entity_id
_entity_poly.type
_entity_poly.pdbx_seq_one_letter_code
_entity_poly.pdbx_strand_id
1 'polypeptide(L)'
;IIATRPGHTINNKFARQLRKEIRMHEIQAPVYNCNEEPLMDVNRIRELLPHRYPFQLVDKVIAIGANYIVGVKNVTSNEPFFQGHFPQEPVMPGVLQIEAMAQVGGLLVLNSVDEPEKYSTYFLKIDNVKFRQKVVPGDTLIFRVELMAPIRRGISTMKGYVFVGEKIVCEAEFMAQIVKNK
;
A
#
# COMPACT_ATOMS: atom_id res chain seq x y z
N ILE A 1 -35.34 -12.26 -28.61
CA ILE A 1 -34.44 -12.18 -29.77
C ILE A 1 -34.07 -10.72 -29.93
N ILE A 2 -32.91 -10.33 -29.42
CA ILE A 2 -32.40 -8.96 -29.57
C ILE A 2 -31.56 -8.98 -30.87
N ALA A 3 -32.08 -8.31 -31.89
CA ALA A 3 -31.37 -8.15 -33.15
C ALA A 3 -30.15 -7.25 -32.94
N THR A 4 -28.94 -7.82 -33.04
CA THR A 4 -27.70 -7.06 -33.12
C THR A 4 -27.66 -6.32 -34.46
N ARG A 5 -27.69 -5.00 -34.45
CA ARG A 5 -27.42 -4.20 -35.65
C ARG A 5 -25.96 -4.36 -36.04
N PRO A 6 -25.64 -4.79 -37.29
CA PRO A 6 -24.27 -4.74 -37.77
C PRO A 6 -23.90 -3.28 -38.06
N GLY A 7 -22.81 -2.77 -37.51
CA GLY A 7 -22.21 -1.52 -38.00
C GLY A 7 -21.78 -0.48 -36.97
N HIS A 8 -21.41 -0.85 -35.77
CA HIS A 8 -20.58 0.04 -34.93
C HIS A 8 -19.22 -0.57 -34.72
N THR A 9 -18.39 -0.47 -35.75
CA THR A 9 -16.94 -0.59 -35.57
C THR A 9 -16.53 0.57 -34.70
N ILE A 10 -16.32 0.35 -33.39
CA ILE A 10 -15.69 1.36 -32.52
C ILE A 10 -14.41 1.76 -33.21
N ASN A 11 -14.33 3.02 -33.62
CA ASN A 11 -13.18 3.54 -34.33
C ASN A 11 -11.92 3.22 -33.49
N ASN A 12 -11.06 2.36 -34.01
CA ASN A 12 -9.85 1.90 -33.33
C ASN A 12 -8.97 3.06 -32.84
N LYS A 13 -9.08 4.21 -33.48
CA LYS A 13 -8.39 5.45 -33.09
C LYS A 13 -9.00 6.01 -31.79
N PHE A 14 -10.33 6.05 -31.67
CA PHE A 14 -11.04 6.48 -30.47
C PHE A 14 -10.80 5.52 -29.30
N ALA A 15 -10.87 4.21 -29.54
CA ALA A 15 -10.57 3.19 -28.53
C ALA A 15 -9.10 3.27 -28.04
N ARG A 16 -8.15 3.57 -28.94
CA ARG A 16 -6.76 3.80 -28.58
C ARG A 16 -6.58 5.08 -27.77
N GLN A 17 -7.29 6.16 -28.13
CA GLN A 17 -7.24 7.42 -27.43
C GLN A 17 -7.86 7.30 -26.03
N LEU A 18 -9.01 6.65 -25.92
CA LEU A 18 -9.67 6.37 -24.63
C LEU A 18 -8.77 5.50 -23.71
N ARG A 19 -8.13 4.47 -24.27
CA ARG A 19 -7.15 3.66 -23.50
C ARG A 19 -5.94 4.49 -23.07
N LYS A 20 -5.49 5.45 -23.86
CA LYS A 20 -4.39 6.36 -23.53
C LYS A 20 -4.81 7.32 -22.41
N GLU A 21 -6.03 7.88 -22.48
CA GLU A 21 -6.58 8.74 -21.45
C GLU A 21 -6.82 7.98 -20.14
N ILE A 22 -7.36 6.77 -20.20
CA ILE A 22 -7.49 5.88 -19.03
C ILE A 22 -6.12 5.59 -18.42
N ARG A 23 -5.09 5.27 -19.22
CA ARG A 23 -3.72 5.08 -18.74
C ARG A 23 -3.10 6.33 -18.11
N MET A 24 -3.44 7.51 -18.59
CA MET A 24 -2.96 8.78 -18.01
C MET A 24 -3.58 9.06 -16.62
N HIS A 25 -4.72 8.44 -16.31
CA HIS A 25 -5.36 8.47 -14.98
C HIS A 25 -5.02 7.24 -14.12
N GLU A 26 -4.29 6.25 -14.66
CA GLU A 26 -3.78 5.13 -13.85
C GLU A 26 -2.65 5.64 -12.95
N ILE A 27 -2.75 5.31 -11.68
CA ILE A 27 -1.68 5.59 -10.72
C ILE A 27 -0.41 4.85 -11.17
N GLN A 28 0.68 5.59 -11.28
CA GLN A 28 1.97 5.02 -11.67
C GLN A 28 2.74 4.52 -10.45
N ALA A 29 3.51 3.45 -10.65
CA ALA A 29 4.40 2.94 -9.63
C ALA A 29 5.43 4.01 -9.24
N PRO A 30 5.64 4.26 -7.94
CA PRO A 30 6.73 5.11 -7.50
C PRO A 30 8.08 4.54 -7.93
N VAL A 31 8.99 5.41 -8.33
CA VAL A 31 10.37 5.01 -8.63
C VAL A 31 11.08 4.65 -7.33
N TYR A 32 11.67 3.45 -7.29
CA TYR A 32 12.50 2.99 -6.18
C TYR A 32 13.92 2.70 -6.66
N ASN A 33 14.88 3.42 -6.08
CA ASN A 33 16.30 3.16 -6.27
C ASN A 33 16.91 2.65 -4.96
N CYS A 34 17.33 1.40 -4.96
CA CYS A 34 17.91 0.76 -3.77
C CYS A 34 19.25 1.36 -3.32
N ASN A 35 19.93 2.13 -4.19
CA ASN A 35 21.19 2.82 -3.89
C ASN A 35 20.99 4.20 -3.24
N GLU A 36 19.77 4.71 -3.18
CA GLU A 36 19.47 5.97 -2.52
C GLU A 36 19.16 5.75 -1.04
N GLU A 37 19.62 6.67 -0.20
CA GLU A 37 19.31 6.67 1.23
C GLU A 37 17.80 6.91 1.43
N PRO A 38 17.13 6.08 2.27
CA PRO A 38 15.72 6.28 2.55
C PRO A 38 15.50 7.50 3.45
N LEU A 39 14.32 8.10 3.37
CA LEU A 39 13.89 9.14 4.32
C LEU A 39 13.73 8.59 5.73
N MET A 40 13.32 7.33 5.87
CA MET A 40 13.29 6.62 7.15
C MET A 40 13.82 5.20 6.93
N ASP A 41 14.82 4.84 7.70
CA ASP A 41 15.29 3.48 7.85
C ASP A 41 14.45 2.69 8.87
N VAL A 42 14.79 1.43 9.09
CA VAL A 42 14.09 0.57 10.06
C VAL A 42 14.16 1.10 11.50
N ASN A 43 15.22 1.82 11.88
CA ASN A 43 15.36 2.37 13.24
C ASN A 43 14.39 3.52 13.43
N ARG A 44 14.35 4.46 12.47
CA ARG A 44 13.38 5.56 12.52
C ARG A 44 11.93 5.07 12.47
N ILE A 45 11.64 4.04 11.68
CA ILE A 45 10.31 3.40 11.64
C ILE A 45 9.93 2.85 13.02
N ARG A 46 10.86 2.21 13.73
CA ARG A 46 10.63 1.66 15.09
C ARG A 46 10.39 2.72 16.16
N GLU A 47 10.89 3.92 15.97
CA GLU A 47 10.60 5.04 16.87
C GLU A 47 9.16 5.53 16.71
N LEU A 48 8.60 5.42 15.52
CA LEU A 48 7.26 5.89 15.20
C LEU A 48 6.18 4.80 15.38
N LEU A 49 6.42 3.60 14.84
CA LEU A 49 5.46 2.50 14.89
C LEU A 49 5.64 1.65 16.15
N PRO A 50 4.53 1.28 16.82
CA PRO A 50 4.58 0.38 17.98
C PRO A 50 4.87 -1.08 17.59
N HIS A 51 4.67 -1.45 16.34
CA HIS A 51 4.85 -2.80 15.83
C HIS A 51 6.29 -3.31 15.99
N ARG A 52 6.45 -4.60 16.29
CA ARG A 52 7.74 -5.30 16.40
C ARG A 52 7.65 -6.64 15.68
N TYR A 53 8.78 -7.32 15.53
CA TYR A 53 8.83 -8.68 14.98
C TYR A 53 7.82 -9.60 15.68
N PRO A 54 7.08 -10.44 14.97
CA PRO A 54 7.11 -10.63 13.50
C PRO A 54 6.13 -9.71 12.73
N PHE A 55 5.54 -8.71 13.37
CA PHE A 55 4.44 -7.91 12.82
C PHE A 55 4.85 -6.52 12.30
N GLN A 56 6.11 -6.15 12.41
CA GLN A 56 6.63 -4.97 11.71
C GLN A 56 6.95 -5.35 10.26
N LEU A 57 6.17 -4.83 9.32
CA LEU A 57 6.24 -5.23 7.91
C LEU A 57 6.93 -4.21 7.00
N VAL A 58 7.14 -2.97 7.47
CA VAL A 58 7.75 -1.90 6.66
C VAL A 58 9.25 -1.83 6.91
N ASP A 59 10.03 -1.84 5.83
CA ASP A 59 11.50 -1.79 5.89
C ASP A 59 12.05 -0.37 5.73
N LYS A 60 11.44 0.43 4.84
CA LYS A 60 11.90 1.79 4.49
C LYS A 60 10.72 2.71 4.15
N VAL A 61 10.95 4.02 4.32
CA VAL A 61 10.13 5.07 3.70
C VAL A 61 11.01 5.86 2.75
N ILE A 62 10.57 6.02 1.51
CA ILE A 62 11.36 6.64 0.44
C ILE A 62 10.81 7.98 -0.04
N ALA A 63 9.53 8.27 0.24
CA ALA A 63 8.95 9.58 -0.04
C ALA A 63 7.82 9.90 0.94
N ILE A 64 7.72 11.17 1.33
CA ILE A 64 6.62 11.73 2.11
C ILE A 64 6.24 13.07 1.51
N GLY A 65 4.94 13.27 1.27
CA GLY A 65 4.35 14.54 0.90
C GLY A 65 3.31 15.00 1.92
N ALA A 66 2.62 16.09 1.62
CA ALA A 66 1.59 16.62 2.52
C ALA A 66 0.43 15.66 2.77
N ASN A 67 0.09 14.84 1.78
CA ASN A 67 -1.05 13.91 1.85
C ASN A 67 -0.72 12.50 1.38
N TYR A 68 0.55 12.16 1.18
CA TYR A 68 0.94 10.81 0.76
C TYR A 68 2.27 10.38 1.38
N ILE A 69 2.47 9.07 1.36
CA ILE A 69 3.71 8.41 1.78
C ILE A 69 4.01 7.24 0.85
N VAL A 70 5.30 6.96 0.63
CA VAL A 70 5.77 5.79 -0.12
C VAL A 70 6.67 4.97 0.78
N GLY A 71 6.25 3.74 1.04
CA GLY A 71 6.99 2.76 1.83
C GLY A 71 7.47 1.57 1.02
N VAL A 72 8.42 0.84 1.55
CA VAL A 72 9.02 -0.36 0.95
C VAL A 72 8.98 -1.52 1.93
N LYS A 73 8.63 -2.72 1.42
CA LYS A 73 8.85 -3.99 2.10
C LYS A 73 9.54 -4.96 1.15
N ASN A 74 10.63 -5.57 1.60
CA ASN A 74 11.23 -6.71 0.93
C ASN A 74 10.58 -8.01 1.44
N VAL A 75 10.09 -8.83 0.52
CA VAL A 75 9.50 -10.13 0.86
C VAL A 75 10.56 -11.20 0.73
N THR A 76 11.09 -11.65 1.86
CA THR A 76 12.13 -12.67 1.87
C THR A 76 11.56 -14.06 2.14
N SER A 77 12.33 -15.12 1.81
CA SER A 77 11.96 -16.51 2.14
C SER A 77 11.92 -16.79 3.66
N ASN A 78 12.50 -15.91 4.47
CA ASN A 78 12.54 -16.01 5.93
C ASN A 78 11.32 -15.44 6.65
N GLU A 79 10.32 -14.97 5.91
CA GLU A 79 9.08 -14.49 6.51
C GLU A 79 8.34 -15.63 7.20
N PRO A 80 7.94 -15.48 8.48
CA PRO A 80 7.37 -16.58 9.26
C PRO A 80 6.06 -17.12 8.70
N PHE A 81 5.28 -16.31 7.97
CA PHE A 81 4.02 -16.74 7.38
C PHE A 81 4.19 -17.76 6.24
N PHE A 82 5.36 -17.87 5.61
CA PHE A 82 5.60 -18.87 4.56
C PHE A 82 5.70 -20.30 5.09
N GLN A 83 5.87 -20.50 6.39
CA GLN A 83 5.82 -21.83 7.00
C GLN A 83 4.46 -22.49 6.83
N GLY A 84 3.39 -21.69 6.74
CA GLY A 84 2.01 -22.17 6.63
C GLY A 84 1.27 -21.70 5.36
N HIS A 85 1.74 -20.64 4.70
CA HIS A 85 0.99 -20.03 3.58
C HIS A 85 1.82 -19.92 2.27
N PHE A 86 2.10 -20.99 1.53
CA PHE A 86 1.83 -22.41 1.76
C PHE A 86 3.15 -23.17 1.58
N PRO A 87 3.37 -24.32 2.24
CA PRO A 87 4.66 -25.03 2.22
C PRO A 87 5.18 -25.37 0.82
N GLN A 88 4.31 -25.71 -0.14
CA GLN A 88 4.72 -26.03 -1.51
C GLN A 88 4.64 -24.85 -2.48
N GLU A 89 3.89 -23.80 -2.13
CA GLU A 89 3.72 -22.61 -2.96
C GLU A 89 3.68 -21.37 -2.06
N PRO A 90 4.83 -20.80 -1.67
CA PRO A 90 4.87 -19.67 -0.77
C PRO A 90 4.28 -18.42 -1.43
N VAL A 91 3.22 -17.91 -0.81
CA VAL A 91 2.51 -16.69 -1.22
C VAL A 91 2.32 -15.81 0.01
N MET A 92 2.66 -14.52 -0.07
CA MET A 92 2.38 -13.58 1.02
C MET A 92 0.86 -13.46 1.20
N PRO A 93 0.34 -13.67 2.44
CA PRO A 93 -1.08 -13.47 2.72
C PRO A 93 -1.54 -12.06 2.30
N GLY A 94 -2.63 -11.99 1.53
CA GLY A 94 -3.15 -10.71 1.05
C GLY A 94 -3.50 -9.74 2.18
N VAL A 95 -4.03 -10.26 3.28
CA VAL A 95 -4.36 -9.46 4.47
C VAL A 95 -3.13 -8.80 5.10
N LEU A 96 -1.94 -9.41 4.99
CA LEU A 96 -0.69 -8.80 5.45
C LEU A 96 -0.17 -7.72 4.51
N GLN A 97 -0.56 -7.74 3.23
CA GLN A 97 -0.30 -6.61 2.33
C GLN A 97 -1.11 -5.37 2.75
N ILE A 98 -2.37 -5.57 3.20
CA ILE A 98 -3.21 -4.49 3.73
C ILE A 98 -2.64 -3.97 5.05
N GLU A 99 -2.20 -4.86 5.93
CA GLU A 99 -1.55 -4.48 7.18
C GLU A 99 -0.29 -3.65 6.94
N ALA A 100 0.60 -4.10 6.04
CA ALA A 100 1.79 -3.35 5.67
C ALA A 100 1.45 -1.97 5.08
N MET A 101 0.41 -1.91 4.24
CA MET A 101 -0.12 -0.66 3.69
C MET A 101 -0.61 0.29 4.77
N ALA A 102 -1.30 -0.23 5.79
CA ALA A 102 -1.77 0.57 6.93
C ALA A 102 -0.61 1.02 7.82
N GLN A 103 0.42 0.22 8.02
CA GLN A 103 1.63 0.63 8.72
C GLN A 103 2.33 1.78 7.99
N VAL A 104 2.44 1.71 6.66
CA VAL A 104 2.95 2.84 5.84
C VAL A 104 2.09 4.09 6.04
N GLY A 105 0.76 3.97 5.97
CA GLY A 105 -0.16 5.08 6.23
C GLY A 105 -0.05 5.61 7.67
N GLY A 106 0.13 4.72 8.64
CA GLY A 106 0.35 5.06 10.04
C GLY A 106 1.60 5.92 10.26
N LEU A 107 2.69 5.64 9.52
CA LEU A 107 3.92 6.44 9.55
C LEU A 107 3.68 7.89 9.10
N LEU A 108 2.81 8.12 8.09
CA LEU A 108 2.43 9.47 7.68
C LEU A 108 1.75 10.24 8.82
N VAL A 109 0.84 9.58 9.54
CA VAL A 109 0.10 10.21 10.65
C VAL A 109 0.99 10.40 11.87
N LEU A 110 1.72 9.36 12.28
CA LEU A 110 2.57 9.40 13.48
C LEU A 110 3.77 10.34 13.33
N ASN A 111 4.27 10.54 12.12
CA ASN A 111 5.33 11.53 11.87
C ASN A 111 4.86 12.99 12.03
N SER A 112 3.54 13.21 12.13
CA SER A 112 2.95 14.55 12.29
C SER A 112 2.50 14.88 13.72
N VAL A 113 2.69 13.95 14.67
CA VAL A 113 2.30 14.15 16.08
C VAL A 113 3.52 14.20 16.98
N ASP A 114 3.39 14.93 18.09
CA ASP A 114 4.37 14.89 19.16
C ASP A 114 4.24 13.57 19.94
N GLU A 115 5.37 13.00 20.39
CA GLU A 115 5.42 11.77 21.19
C GLU A 115 4.69 10.57 20.55
N PRO A 116 5.04 10.18 19.29
CA PRO A 116 4.36 9.14 18.53
C PRO A 116 4.31 7.79 19.27
N GLU A 117 5.29 7.51 20.13
CA GLU A 117 5.36 6.32 20.97
C GLU A 117 4.22 6.21 21.99
N LYS A 118 3.51 7.29 22.26
CA LYS A 118 2.34 7.34 23.14
C LYS A 118 1.02 7.02 22.41
N TYR A 119 1.07 6.65 21.13
CA TYR A 119 -0.13 6.35 20.37
C TYR A 119 -0.16 4.90 19.92
N SER A 120 -1.35 4.33 19.93
CA SER A 120 -1.68 3.07 19.27
C SER A 120 -2.55 3.33 18.04
N THR A 121 -2.47 2.46 17.04
CA THR A 121 -3.24 2.58 15.80
C THR A 121 -4.19 1.41 15.66
N TYR A 122 -5.43 1.70 15.27
CA TYR A 122 -6.47 0.68 15.10
C TYR A 122 -7.20 0.87 13.78
N PHE A 123 -7.43 -0.24 13.08
CA PHE A 123 -8.36 -0.24 11.96
C PHE A 123 -9.79 0.02 12.43
N LEU A 124 -10.51 0.88 11.71
CA LEU A 124 -11.94 1.07 11.87
C LEU A 124 -12.73 0.44 10.73
N LYS A 125 -12.15 0.45 9.51
CA LYS A 125 -12.82 -0.04 8.31
C LYS A 125 -11.82 -0.36 7.22
N ILE A 126 -12.12 -1.35 6.39
CA ILE A 126 -11.37 -1.69 5.18
C ILE A 126 -12.39 -1.91 4.06
N ASP A 127 -12.22 -1.21 2.94
CA ASP A 127 -13.12 -1.23 1.79
C ASP A 127 -12.35 -1.42 0.48
N ASN A 128 -13.09 -1.75 -0.57
CA ASN A 128 -12.63 -1.75 -1.97
C ASN A 128 -11.32 -2.51 -2.19
N VAL A 129 -11.11 -3.59 -1.41
CA VAL A 129 -9.91 -4.41 -1.49
C VAL A 129 -9.91 -5.22 -2.77
N LYS A 130 -8.80 -5.17 -3.49
CA LYS A 130 -8.55 -6.03 -4.67
C LYS A 130 -7.15 -6.58 -4.61
N PHE A 131 -7.04 -7.90 -4.63
CA PHE A 131 -5.78 -8.62 -4.82
C PHE A 131 -5.68 -9.00 -6.30
N ARG A 132 -4.70 -8.44 -7.00
CA ARG A 132 -4.59 -8.55 -8.46
C ARG A 132 -3.58 -9.61 -8.88
N GLN A 133 -2.52 -9.81 -8.09
CA GLN A 133 -1.47 -10.79 -8.36
C GLN A 133 -0.94 -11.36 -7.05
N LYS A 134 -0.38 -12.59 -7.12
CA LYS A 134 0.34 -13.19 -6.01
C LYS A 134 1.62 -12.39 -5.74
N VAL A 135 1.98 -12.28 -4.48
CA VAL A 135 3.27 -11.78 -4.00
C VAL A 135 4.03 -12.96 -3.44
N VAL A 136 5.26 -13.14 -3.89
CA VAL A 136 6.07 -14.33 -3.60
C VAL A 136 7.43 -13.94 -3.01
N PRO A 137 8.19 -14.86 -2.40
CA PRO A 137 9.55 -14.59 -1.94
C PRO A 137 10.43 -14.05 -3.07
N GLY A 138 11.17 -12.98 -2.78
CA GLY A 138 12.01 -12.25 -3.74
C GLY A 138 11.36 -10.97 -4.29
N ASP A 139 10.05 -10.78 -4.11
CA ASP A 139 9.40 -9.53 -4.50
C ASP A 139 9.79 -8.37 -3.56
N THR A 140 9.85 -7.17 -4.13
CA THR A 140 9.91 -5.91 -3.38
C THR A 140 8.59 -5.18 -3.57
N LEU A 141 7.88 -4.95 -2.47
CA LEU A 141 6.63 -4.21 -2.47
C LEU A 141 6.89 -2.72 -2.29
N ILE A 142 6.36 -1.92 -3.20
CA ILE A 142 6.32 -0.47 -3.08
C ILE A 142 4.88 -0.06 -2.77
N PHE A 143 4.69 0.55 -1.61
CA PHE A 143 3.40 1.05 -1.16
C PHE A 143 3.29 2.54 -1.48
N ARG A 144 2.22 2.95 -2.13
CA ARG A 144 1.80 4.34 -2.20
C ARG A 144 0.49 4.49 -1.46
N VAL A 145 0.50 5.26 -0.39
CA VAL A 145 -0.68 5.50 0.44
C VAL A 145 -0.98 6.99 0.47
N GLU A 146 -2.24 7.34 0.26
CA GLU A 146 -2.71 8.73 0.17
C GLU A 146 -3.86 8.99 1.13
N LEU A 147 -3.85 10.14 1.81
CA LEU A 147 -4.99 10.64 2.57
C LEU A 147 -6.09 11.06 1.59
N MET A 148 -7.29 10.53 1.78
CA MET A 148 -8.48 10.89 1.01
C MET A 148 -9.19 12.14 1.56
N ALA A 149 -8.93 12.48 2.83
CA ALA A 149 -9.49 13.64 3.52
C ALA A 149 -8.56 14.07 4.66
N PRO A 150 -8.66 15.32 5.14
CA PRO A 150 -7.92 15.77 6.31
C PRO A 150 -8.22 14.90 7.54
N ILE A 151 -7.18 14.63 8.34
CA ILE A 151 -7.29 13.87 9.58
C ILE A 151 -8.19 14.63 10.57
N ARG A 152 -9.17 13.95 11.17
CA ARG A 152 -10.09 14.52 12.16
C ARG A 152 -10.20 13.62 13.37
N ARG A 153 -9.95 14.16 14.58
CA ARG A 153 -10.03 13.43 15.87
C ARG A 153 -9.18 12.13 15.87
N GLY A 154 -8.01 12.19 15.24
CA GLY A 154 -7.13 11.03 15.09
C GLY A 154 -7.59 10.01 14.05
N ILE A 155 -8.71 10.24 13.34
CA ILE A 155 -9.20 9.34 12.28
C ILE A 155 -8.65 9.81 10.94
N SER A 156 -8.04 8.89 10.22
CA SER A 156 -7.54 9.03 8.86
C SER A 156 -8.28 8.10 7.91
N THR A 157 -8.67 8.60 6.74
CA THR A 157 -9.21 7.81 5.63
C THR A 157 -8.18 7.82 4.52
N MET A 158 -7.76 6.65 4.10
CA MET A 158 -6.66 6.48 3.19
C MET A 158 -7.01 5.55 2.03
N LYS A 159 -6.34 5.75 0.92
CA LYS A 159 -6.31 4.84 -0.22
C LYS A 159 -4.88 4.41 -0.46
N GLY A 160 -4.68 3.13 -0.64
CA GLY A 160 -3.35 2.57 -0.85
C GLY A 160 -3.28 1.65 -2.06
N TYR A 161 -2.09 1.62 -2.63
CA TYR A 161 -1.70 0.77 -3.75
C TYR A 161 -0.39 0.09 -3.42
N VAL A 162 -0.29 -1.17 -3.77
CA VAL A 162 0.93 -1.97 -3.64
C VAL A 162 1.42 -2.37 -5.01
N PHE A 163 2.68 -2.12 -5.28
CA PHE A 163 3.31 -2.42 -6.56
C PHE A 163 4.42 -3.48 -6.39
N VAL A 164 4.56 -4.34 -7.38
CA VAL A 164 5.77 -5.13 -7.66
C VAL A 164 6.23 -4.74 -9.06
N GLY A 165 7.39 -4.10 -9.15
CA GLY A 165 7.80 -3.38 -10.35
C GLY A 165 6.76 -2.32 -10.73
N GLU A 166 6.27 -2.36 -11.97
CA GLU A 166 5.26 -1.40 -12.47
C GLU A 166 3.82 -1.87 -12.26
N LYS A 167 3.61 -3.10 -11.73
CA LYS A 167 2.28 -3.70 -11.64
C LYS A 167 1.66 -3.52 -10.28
N ILE A 168 0.40 -3.08 -10.24
CA ILE A 168 -0.40 -3.07 -9.00
C ILE A 168 -0.75 -4.52 -8.66
N VAL A 169 -0.33 -4.97 -7.48
CA VAL A 169 -0.61 -6.30 -6.94
C VAL A 169 -1.76 -6.29 -5.93
N CYS A 170 -1.92 -5.18 -5.21
CA CYS A 170 -3.02 -4.97 -4.26
C CYS A 170 -3.44 -3.50 -4.25
N GLU A 171 -4.73 -3.25 -4.01
CA GLU A 171 -5.27 -1.92 -3.69
C GLU A 171 -6.33 -2.05 -2.62
N ALA A 172 -6.46 -1.02 -1.76
CA ALA A 172 -7.47 -0.95 -0.73
C ALA A 172 -7.77 0.49 -0.33
N GLU A 173 -8.96 0.70 0.21
CA GLU A 173 -9.32 1.89 0.98
C GLU A 173 -9.49 1.48 2.43
N PHE A 174 -9.01 2.28 3.36
CA PHE A 174 -9.11 1.96 4.77
C PHE A 174 -9.24 3.20 5.64
N MET A 175 -9.84 3.00 6.79
CA MET A 175 -9.95 4.00 7.84
C MET A 175 -9.25 3.47 9.08
N ALA A 176 -8.40 4.29 9.67
CA ALA A 176 -7.70 3.98 10.90
C ALA A 176 -7.76 5.15 11.87
N GLN A 177 -7.62 4.86 13.14
CA GLN A 177 -7.56 5.86 14.21
C GLN A 177 -6.29 5.69 15.02
N ILE A 178 -5.61 6.81 15.29
CA ILE A 178 -4.58 6.87 16.32
C ILE A 178 -5.24 7.27 17.66
N VAL A 179 -4.88 6.56 18.72
CA VAL A 179 -5.42 6.78 20.07
C VAL A 179 -4.25 6.94 21.04
N LYS A 180 -4.25 8.00 21.84
CA LYS A 180 -3.22 8.20 22.86
C LYS A 180 -3.38 7.12 23.93
N ASN A 181 -2.28 6.46 24.27
CA ASN A 181 -2.25 5.45 25.33
C ASN A 181 -2.51 6.15 26.69
N LYS A 182 -3.16 5.43 27.59
CA LYS A 182 -3.45 5.94 28.95
C LYS A 182 -2.20 5.93 29.82
#